data_eaf99dd6c62bda8b2b05e78faadc5536
#
_entry.id   eaf99dd6c62bda8b2b05e78faadc5536
#
_cell.length_a   1.000
_cell.length_b   1.000
_cell.length_c   1.000
_cell.angle_alpha   90.00
_cell.angle_beta   90.00
_cell.angle_gamma   90.00
#
_symmetry.space_group_name_H-M   'P 1'
#
loop_
_entity.id
_entity.type
_entity.pdbx_description
1 polymer ?
#
loop_
_entity_poly.entity_id
_entity_poly.type
_entity_poly.pdbx_seq_one_letter_code
_entity_poly.pdbx_strand_id
1 'polypeptide(L)'
;MGTIDISGLPEHALLLVDSAPIIYFLEGHPTLGPRFKPVFEAHAAAHVRFAVTTTTVAEVLKGPLRAGDEALARRYRAILESWQCIDVDVGIAESTARLRGSLRLKLADAVQAASALAINAAALVTHDRDFSKVKSLRVIS
;
A
#
# COMPACT_ATOMS: atom_id res chain seq x y z
N MET A 1 6.55 18.31 -9.05
CA MET A 1 6.12 16.90 -9.07
C MET A 1 4.61 16.84 -9.17
N GLY A 2 4.07 16.13 -10.17
CA GLY A 2 2.63 16.03 -10.39
C GLY A 2 1.95 15.05 -9.45
N THR A 3 0.61 14.98 -9.56
CA THR A 3 -0.18 13.97 -8.86
C THR A 3 -0.15 12.65 -9.62
N ILE A 4 -0.48 11.56 -8.92
CA ILE A 4 -0.59 10.23 -9.54
C ILE A 4 -1.81 10.17 -10.48
N ASP A 5 -1.74 9.27 -11.45
CA ASP A 5 -2.83 9.03 -12.40
C ASP A 5 -3.60 7.78 -11.98
N ILE A 6 -4.87 7.96 -11.64
CA ILE A 6 -5.78 6.87 -11.29
C ILE A 6 -6.85 6.63 -12.36
N SER A 7 -6.67 7.21 -13.56
CA SER A 7 -7.62 7.03 -14.66
C SER A 7 -7.68 5.57 -15.12
N GLY A 8 -8.83 5.16 -15.64
CA GLY A 8 -9.02 3.80 -16.15
C GLY A 8 -9.25 2.73 -15.10
N LEU A 9 -9.27 3.06 -13.82
CA LEU A 9 -9.63 2.10 -12.78
C LEU A 9 -11.14 1.79 -12.86
N PRO A 10 -11.52 0.51 -12.77
CA PRO A 10 -12.94 0.18 -12.71
C PRO A 10 -13.55 0.69 -11.39
N GLU A 11 -14.86 0.91 -11.39
CA GLU A 11 -15.58 1.32 -10.20
C GLU A 11 -15.43 0.24 -9.11
N HIS A 12 -15.18 0.68 -7.88
CA HIS A 12 -14.92 -0.18 -6.71
C HIS A 12 -13.66 -1.04 -6.86
N ALA A 13 -12.69 -0.60 -7.67
CA ALA A 13 -11.41 -1.30 -7.80
C ALA A 13 -10.73 -1.47 -6.44
N LEU A 14 -10.19 -2.66 -6.21
CA LEU A 14 -9.41 -2.95 -5.00
C LEU A 14 -7.95 -2.58 -5.24
N LEU A 15 -7.42 -1.66 -4.44
CA LEU A 15 -6.04 -1.19 -4.53
C LEU A 15 -5.28 -1.64 -3.29
N LEU A 16 -4.12 -2.27 -3.47
CA LEU A 16 -3.21 -2.48 -2.35
C LEU A 16 -2.37 -1.21 -2.18
N VAL A 17 -2.38 -0.66 -0.97
CA VAL A 17 -1.67 0.60 -0.70
C VAL A 17 -0.43 0.30 0.14
N ASP A 18 0.73 0.74 -0.35
CA ASP A 18 2.01 0.60 0.34
C ASP A 18 2.11 1.58 1.50
N SER A 19 3.05 1.34 2.41
CA SER A 19 3.21 2.13 3.64
C SER A 19 3.55 3.60 3.38
N ALA A 20 4.41 3.90 2.41
CA ALA A 20 4.87 5.26 2.18
C ALA A 20 3.74 6.23 1.80
N PRO A 21 2.88 5.95 0.80
CA PRO A 21 1.73 6.81 0.52
C PRO A 21 0.80 7.02 1.72
N ILE A 22 0.59 5.97 2.51
CA ILE A 22 -0.25 6.06 3.72
C ILE A 22 0.37 7.03 4.73
N ILE A 23 1.66 6.87 4.99
CA ILE A 23 2.39 7.72 5.95
C ILE A 23 2.36 9.17 5.48
N TYR A 24 2.61 9.43 4.20
CA TYR A 24 2.56 10.79 3.66
C TYR A 24 1.19 11.43 3.86
N PHE A 25 0.13 10.67 3.63
CA PHE A 25 -1.23 11.16 3.80
C PHE A 25 -1.55 11.41 5.28
N LEU A 26 -1.26 10.45 6.16
CA LEU A 26 -1.58 10.55 7.59
C LEU A 26 -0.78 11.66 8.29
N GLU A 27 0.46 11.87 7.89
CA GLU A 27 1.33 12.89 8.47
C GLU A 27 1.20 14.26 7.79
N GLY A 28 0.42 14.35 6.71
CA GLY A 28 0.26 15.60 5.98
C GLY A 28 1.55 16.09 5.32
N HIS A 29 2.31 15.17 4.72
CA HIS A 29 3.58 15.53 4.06
C HIS A 29 3.34 16.63 3.01
N PRO A 30 4.10 17.74 3.04
CA PRO A 30 3.78 18.95 2.26
C PRO A 30 3.83 18.77 0.74
N THR A 31 4.65 17.86 0.22
CA THR A 31 4.76 17.60 -1.23
C THR A 31 4.24 16.22 -1.61
N LEU A 32 4.59 15.19 -0.85
CA LEU A 32 4.24 13.82 -1.18
C LEU A 32 2.80 13.46 -0.78
N GLY A 33 2.25 14.12 0.25
CA GLY A 33 0.84 13.99 0.58
C GLY A 33 -0.06 14.41 -0.58
N PRO A 34 0.10 15.63 -1.13
CA PRO A 34 -0.67 16.06 -2.30
C PRO A 34 -0.50 15.17 -3.53
N ARG A 35 0.67 14.58 -3.73
CA ARG A 35 0.91 13.68 -4.86
C ARG A 35 -0.08 12.51 -4.89
N PHE A 36 -0.34 11.89 -3.74
CA PHE A 36 -1.22 10.72 -3.61
C PHE A 36 -2.66 11.08 -3.26
N LYS A 37 -2.97 12.35 -3.10
CA LYS A 37 -4.31 12.82 -2.73
C LYS A 37 -5.43 12.25 -3.61
N PRO A 38 -5.30 12.16 -4.95
CA PRO A 38 -6.37 11.64 -5.79
C PRO A 38 -6.87 10.25 -5.38
N VAL A 39 -5.97 9.34 -4.98
CA VAL A 39 -6.39 7.98 -4.60
C VAL A 39 -7.12 7.98 -3.26
N PHE A 40 -6.70 8.81 -2.31
CA PHE A 40 -7.40 8.92 -1.02
C PHE A 40 -8.76 9.61 -1.16
N GLU A 41 -8.89 10.59 -2.05
CA GLU A 41 -10.18 11.20 -2.37
C GLU A 41 -11.13 10.20 -3.03
N ALA A 42 -10.62 9.38 -3.96
CA ALA A 42 -11.41 8.33 -4.59
C ALA A 42 -11.90 7.30 -3.56
N HIS A 43 -11.07 6.97 -2.58
CA HIS A 43 -11.45 6.07 -1.50
C HIS A 43 -12.52 6.70 -0.60
N ALA A 44 -12.36 7.97 -0.24
CA ALA A 44 -13.36 8.69 0.56
C ALA A 44 -14.71 8.78 -0.14
N ALA A 45 -14.72 8.88 -1.46
CA ALA A 45 -15.93 8.89 -2.29
C ALA A 45 -16.47 7.49 -2.61
N ALA A 46 -15.87 6.44 -2.07
CA ALA A 46 -16.23 5.03 -2.31
C ALA A 46 -16.07 4.56 -3.77
N HIS A 47 -15.24 5.24 -4.55
CA HIS A 47 -14.95 4.83 -5.92
C HIS A 47 -13.90 3.72 -6.00
N VAL A 48 -13.05 3.59 -4.99
CA VAL A 48 -12.06 2.52 -4.85
C VAL A 48 -12.12 1.94 -3.44
N ARG A 49 -11.64 0.70 -3.30
CA ARG A 49 -11.47 0.03 -2.02
C ARG A 49 -9.99 -0.12 -1.74
N PHE A 50 -9.60 -0.04 -0.47
CA PHE A 50 -8.22 -0.23 -0.04
C PHE A 50 -7.99 -1.57 0.61
N ALA A 51 -6.82 -2.14 0.36
CA ALA A 51 -6.27 -3.26 1.11
C ALA A 51 -4.85 -2.88 1.56
N VAL A 52 -4.46 -3.40 2.70
CA VAL A 52 -3.09 -3.27 3.24
C VAL A 52 -2.65 -4.62 3.77
N THR A 53 -1.34 -4.86 3.76
CA THR A 53 -0.79 -6.05 4.41
C THR A 53 -0.53 -5.79 5.90
N THR A 54 -0.45 -6.84 6.68
CA THR A 54 -0.04 -6.73 8.09
C THR A 54 1.39 -6.20 8.21
N THR A 55 2.25 -6.42 7.22
CA THR A 55 3.58 -5.78 7.15
C THR A 55 3.45 -4.26 7.09
N THR A 56 2.54 -3.74 6.28
CA THR A 56 2.28 -2.29 6.18
C THR A 56 1.77 -1.73 7.52
N VAL A 57 0.92 -2.47 8.22
CA VAL A 57 0.47 -2.07 9.56
C VAL A 57 1.68 -1.85 10.49
N ALA A 58 2.61 -2.80 10.51
CA ALA A 58 3.83 -2.67 11.31
C ALA A 58 4.65 -1.43 10.93
N GLU A 59 4.80 -1.17 9.64
CA GLU A 59 5.58 -0.02 9.17
C GLU A 59 4.92 1.32 9.52
N VAL A 60 3.61 1.42 9.37
CA VAL A 60 2.86 2.65 9.66
C VAL A 60 2.84 2.94 11.17
N LEU A 61 2.68 1.92 12.01
CA LEU A 61 2.62 2.10 13.46
C LEU A 61 3.99 2.34 14.10
N LYS A 62 5.07 2.03 13.39
CA LYS A 62 6.43 2.19 13.92
C LYS A 62 6.71 3.63 14.37
N GLY A 63 6.30 4.62 13.58
CA GLY A 63 6.54 6.04 13.88
C GLY A 63 5.93 6.47 15.21
N PRO A 64 4.60 6.42 15.37
CA PRO A 64 3.97 6.82 16.62
C PRO A 64 4.41 5.97 17.83
N LEU A 65 4.60 4.66 17.66
CA LEU A 65 5.04 3.81 18.78
C LEU A 65 6.48 4.13 19.23
N ARG A 66 7.38 4.41 18.26
CA ARG A 66 8.73 4.85 18.58
C ARG A 66 8.74 6.18 19.34
N ALA A 67 7.82 7.08 19.01
CA ALA A 67 7.65 8.36 19.68
C ALA A 67 6.94 8.25 21.04
N GLY A 68 6.48 7.06 21.42
CA GLY A 68 5.71 6.86 22.65
C GLY A 68 4.29 7.39 22.60
N ASP A 69 3.78 7.68 21.40
CA ASP A 69 2.44 8.23 21.20
C ASP A 69 1.43 7.10 20.97
N GLU A 70 1.03 6.46 22.05
CA GLU A 70 0.09 5.33 22.01
C GLU A 70 -1.29 5.73 21.47
N ALA A 71 -1.74 6.94 21.76
CA ALA A 71 -3.03 7.44 21.28
C ALA A 71 -3.04 7.60 19.76
N LEU A 72 -1.95 8.13 19.19
CA LEU A 72 -1.80 8.27 17.74
C LEU A 72 -1.70 6.90 17.07
N ALA A 73 -0.95 5.97 17.66
CA ALA A 73 -0.84 4.61 17.16
C ALA A 73 -2.21 3.93 17.09
N ARG A 74 -3.04 4.08 18.12
CA ARG A 74 -4.41 3.54 18.12
C ARG A 74 -5.27 4.13 17.02
N ARG A 75 -5.16 5.44 16.76
CA ARG A 75 -5.91 6.10 15.68
C ARG A 75 -5.47 5.58 14.31
N TYR A 76 -4.17 5.46 14.08
CA TYR A 76 -3.66 4.92 12.82
C TYR A 76 -4.10 3.46 12.62
N ARG A 77 -4.01 2.65 13.67
CA ARG A 77 -4.48 1.27 13.63
C ARG A 77 -5.96 1.18 13.26
N ALA A 78 -6.79 2.00 13.86
CA ALA A 78 -8.23 2.02 13.56
C ALA A 78 -8.51 2.35 12.08
N ILE A 79 -7.77 3.31 11.52
CA ILE A 79 -7.88 3.64 10.10
C ILE A 79 -7.51 2.44 9.24
N LEU A 80 -6.38 1.81 9.51
CA LEU A 80 -5.91 0.65 8.74
C LEU A 80 -6.87 -0.54 8.85
N GLU A 81 -7.41 -0.79 10.04
CA GLU A 81 -8.35 -1.87 10.26
C GLU A 81 -9.70 -1.64 9.58
N SER A 82 -10.04 -0.40 9.22
CA SER A 82 -11.24 -0.10 8.45
C SER A 82 -11.13 -0.52 6.98
N TRP A 83 -9.92 -0.80 6.51
CA TRP A 83 -9.64 -1.32 5.17
C TRP A 83 -9.51 -2.85 5.23
N GLN A 84 -9.40 -3.49 4.06
CA GLN A 84 -9.15 -4.93 4.01
C GLN A 84 -7.70 -5.22 4.42
N CYS A 85 -7.52 -5.93 5.54
CA CYS A 85 -6.18 -6.32 6.00
C CYS A 85 -5.84 -7.71 5.50
N ILE A 86 -4.67 -7.84 4.86
CA ILE A 86 -4.18 -9.08 4.28
C ILE A 86 -3.10 -9.64 5.20
N ASP A 87 -3.36 -10.81 5.79
CA ASP A 87 -2.36 -11.53 6.54
C ASP A 87 -1.33 -12.13 5.58
N VAL A 88 -0.06 -11.93 5.88
CA VAL A 88 1.03 -12.53 5.09
C VAL A 88 1.15 -13.99 5.53
N ASP A 89 0.41 -14.86 4.86
CA ASP A 89 0.39 -16.28 5.15
C ASP A 89 1.50 -17.04 4.39
N VAL A 90 1.54 -18.37 4.55
CA VAL A 90 2.56 -19.22 3.92
C VAL A 90 2.46 -19.16 2.38
N GLY A 91 1.25 -19.08 1.84
CA GLY A 91 1.03 -18.99 0.39
C GLY A 91 1.63 -17.70 -0.19
N ILE A 92 1.37 -16.58 0.47
CA ILE A 92 1.97 -15.29 0.08
C ILE A 92 3.49 -15.32 0.27
N ALA A 93 3.98 -15.93 1.34
CA ALA A 93 5.43 -16.07 1.58
C ALA A 93 6.10 -16.88 0.47
N GLU A 94 5.48 -17.98 0.00
CA GLU A 94 5.99 -18.74 -1.13
C GLU A 94 6.03 -17.91 -2.41
N SER A 95 4.96 -17.19 -2.73
CA SER A 95 4.90 -16.29 -3.88
C SER A 95 5.96 -15.19 -3.78
N THR A 96 6.19 -14.65 -2.59
CA THR A 96 7.26 -13.70 -2.31
C THR A 96 8.62 -14.27 -2.65
N ALA A 97 8.88 -15.51 -2.24
CA ALA A 97 10.14 -16.19 -2.54
C ALA A 97 10.34 -16.37 -4.06
N ARG A 98 9.27 -16.72 -4.79
CA ARG A 98 9.33 -16.87 -6.24
C ARG A 98 9.67 -15.54 -6.92
N LEU A 99 9.04 -14.44 -6.50
CA LEU A 99 9.34 -13.11 -7.05
C LEU A 99 10.79 -12.70 -6.78
N ARG A 100 11.30 -12.96 -5.59
CA ARG A 100 12.70 -12.64 -5.25
C ARG A 100 13.69 -13.51 -6.00
N GLY A 101 13.32 -14.75 -6.32
CA GLY A 101 14.15 -15.65 -7.10
C GLY A 101 14.29 -15.24 -8.57
N SER A 102 13.26 -14.60 -9.14
CA SER A 102 13.24 -14.17 -10.54
C SER A 102 13.52 -12.68 -10.74
N LEU A 103 13.25 -11.86 -9.73
CA LEU A 103 13.41 -10.40 -9.76
C LEU A 103 14.24 -9.93 -8.57
N ARG A 104 15.01 -8.86 -8.77
CA ARG A 104 15.83 -8.30 -7.69
C ARG A 104 14.99 -7.32 -6.86
N LEU A 105 14.09 -7.86 -6.06
CA LEU A 105 13.24 -7.08 -5.14
C LEU A 105 13.71 -7.28 -3.71
N LYS A 106 13.60 -6.23 -2.90
CA LYS A 106 13.74 -6.33 -1.45
C LYS A 106 12.61 -7.18 -0.89
N LEU A 107 12.82 -7.79 0.27
CA LEU A 107 11.81 -8.64 0.89
C LEU A 107 10.47 -7.92 1.08
N ALA A 108 10.50 -6.70 1.65
CA ALA A 108 9.28 -5.94 1.90
C ALA A 108 8.52 -5.64 0.60
N ASP A 109 9.22 -5.27 -0.47
CA ASP A 109 8.60 -4.98 -1.77
C ASP A 109 8.02 -6.24 -2.40
N ALA A 110 8.73 -7.36 -2.32
CA ALA A 110 8.24 -8.64 -2.84
C ALA A 110 6.99 -9.12 -2.10
N VAL A 111 6.91 -8.90 -0.78
CA VAL A 111 5.69 -9.19 0.00
C VAL A 111 4.51 -8.38 -0.50
N GLN A 112 4.70 -7.09 -0.76
CA GLN A 112 3.64 -6.21 -1.26
C GLN A 112 3.16 -6.67 -2.66
N ALA A 113 4.09 -6.93 -3.58
CA ALA A 113 3.75 -7.39 -4.92
C ALA A 113 3.03 -8.74 -4.88
N ALA A 114 3.53 -9.70 -4.12
CA ALA A 114 2.91 -11.01 -3.96
C ALA A 114 1.51 -10.91 -3.36
N SER A 115 1.33 -10.04 -2.38
CA SER A 115 0.02 -9.80 -1.74
C SER A 115 -0.97 -9.18 -2.72
N ALA A 116 -0.54 -8.18 -3.51
CA ALA A 116 -1.38 -7.55 -4.52
C ALA A 116 -1.84 -8.57 -5.58
N LEU A 117 -0.96 -9.45 -6.03
CA LEU A 117 -1.29 -10.50 -6.98
C LEU A 117 -2.23 -11.55 -6.35
N ALA A 118 -2.00 -11.91 -5.09
CA ALA A 118 -2.82 -12.92 -4.40
C ALA A 118 -4.28 -12.49 -4.24
N ILE A 119 -4.54 -11.20 -4.01
CA ILE A 119 -5.91 -10.67 -3.87
C ILE A 119 -6.47 -10.16 -5.21
N ASN A 120 -5.71 -10.33 -6.28
CA ASN A 120 -6.10 -9.84 -7.59
C ASN A 120 -6.41 -8.34 -7.58
N ALA A 121 -5.58 -7.56 -6.92
CA ALA A 121 -5.75 -6.12 -6.83
C ALA A 121 -5.66 -5.47 -8.22
N ALA A 122 -6.46 -4.45 -8.46
CA ALA A 122 -6.44 -3.69 -9.71
C ALA A 122 -5.11 -2.93 -9.88
N ALA A 123 -4.50 -2.50 -8.77
CA ALA A 123 -3.20 -1.84 -8.78
C ALA A 123 -2.56 -1.87 -7.39
N LEU A 124 -1.25 -1.65 -7.37
CA LEU A 124 -0.47 -1.35 -6.17
C LEU A 124 -0.15 0.15 -6.16
N VAL A 125 -0.51 0.84 -5.10
CA VAL A 125 -0.19 2.26 -4.89
C VAL A 125 1.07 2.35 -4.06
N THR A 126 2.14 2.90 -4.62
CA THR A 126 3.45 2.94 -3.97
C THR A 126 4.22 4.19 -4.40
N HIS A 127 5.28 4.52 -3.68
CA HIS A 127 6.23 5.55 -4.07
C HIS A 127 7.50 4.93 -4.69
N ASP A 128 7.64 3.61 -4.65
CA ASP A 128 8.83 2.90 -5.12
C ASP A 128 8.67 2.50 -6.59
N ARG A 129 9.69 2.81 -7.42
CA ARG A 129 9.71 2.49 -8.84
C ARG A 129 10.15 1.05 -9.14
N ASP A 130 10.74 0.35 -8.16
CA ASP A 130 11.24 -1.01 -8.36
C ASP A 130 10.11 -2.01 -8.70
N PHE A 131 8.88 -1.69 -8.34
CA PHE A 131 7.72 -2.52 -8.67
C PHE A 131 7.43 -2.60 -10.18
N SER A 132 7.99 -1.72 -11.00
CA SER A 132 7.85 -1.81 -12.46
C SER A 132 8.42 -3.11 -13.03
N LYS A 133 9.27 -3.80 -12.29
CA LYS A 133 9.80 -5.12 -12.66
C LYS A 133 8.72 -6.20 -12.67
N VAL A 134 7.62 -6.01 -11.93
CA VAL A 134 6.52 -6.97 -11.83
C VAL A 134 5.52 -6.66 -12.95
N LYS A 135 5.69 -7.33 -14.11
CA LYS A 135 4.96 -6.99 -15.34
C LYS A 135 3.46 -7.26 -15.28
N SER A 136 3.03 -8.22 -14.46
CA SER A 136 1.61 -8.57 -14.31
C SER A 136 0.86 -7.65 -13.34
N LEU A 137 1.52 -6.64 -12.78
CA LEU A 137 0.97 -5.75 -11.76
C LEU A 137 0.94 -4.31 -12.27
N ARG A 138 -0.25 -3.69 -12.24
CA ARG A 138 -0.35 -2.24 -12.45
C ARG A 138 0.18 -1.53 -11.21
N VAL A 139 1.05 -0.56 -11.41
CA VAL A 139 1.64 0.24 -10.35
C VAL A 139 1.22 1.69 -10.54
N ILE A 140 0.74 2.31 -9.45
CA ILE A 140 0.37 3.73 -9.40
C ILE A 140 1.37 4.40 -8.45
N SER A 141 2.18 5.29 -8.99
CA SER A 141 3.24 5.94 -8.21
C SER A 141 3.48 7.39 -8.59
#